data_13982c48f9290b506c810a4c7a862472
#
_entry.id   13982c48f9290b506c810a4c7a862472
#
_cell.length_a   1.000
_cell.length_b   1.000
_cell.length_c   1.000
_cell.angle_alpha   90.00
_cell.angle_beta   90.00
_cell.angle_gamma   90.00
#
_symmetry.space_group_name_H-M   'P 1'
#
loop_
_entity.id
_entity.type
_entity.pdbx_description
1 polymer ?
#
loop_
_entity_poly.entity_id
_entity_poly.type
_entity_poly.pdbx_seq_one_letter_code
_entity_poly.pdbx_strand_id
1 'polypeptide(L)' 'MQPTNLNLKAIARDATLRGDTKALFHALDLLERVVPIATFMDFCTELEELRLQGARQHQ' A
#
# COMPACT_ATOMS: atom_id res chain seq x y z
N MET A 1 13.82 14.85 4.65
CA MET A 1 14.12 13.63 3.87
C MET A 1 12.92 13.26 3.01
N GLN A 2 13.13 13.07 1.72
CA GLN A 2 12.01 12.70 0.84
C GLN A 2 11.75 11.20 0.94
N PRO A 3 10.48 10.77 0.93
CA PRO A 3 10.18 9.35 0.97
C PRO A 3 10.64 8.65 -0.30
N THR A 4 11.22 7.47 -0.13
CA THR A 4 11.61 6.63 -1.25
C THR A 4 10.45 5.71 -1.63
N ASN A 5 10.55 5.03 -2.80
CA ASN A 5 9.55 4.05 -3.21
C ASN A 5 9.36 2.97 -2.15
N LEU A 6 10.45 2.48 -1.57
CA LEU A 6 10.41 1.48 -0.51
C LEU A 6 9.65 1.99 0.71
N ASN A 7 9.90 3.25 1.07
CA ASN A 7 9.25 3.88 2.21
C ASN A 7 7.74 4.00 1.98
N LEU A 8 7.35 4.46 0.80
CA LEU A 8 5.94 4.60 0.45
C LEU A 8 5.23 3.25 0.45
N LYS A 9 5.87 2.21 -0.05
CA LYS A 9 5.32 0.86 -0.02
C LYS A 9 5.13 0.36 1.41
N ALA A 10 6.12 0.59 2.27
CA ALA A 10 6.02 0.20 3.68
C ALA A 10 4.88 0.92 4.38
N ILE A 11 4.72 2.22 4.14
CA ILE A 11 3.64 3.01 4.70
C ILE A 11 2.29 2.47 4.24
N ALA A 12 2.17 2.17 2.94
CA ALA A 12 0.93 1.64 2.38
C ALA A 12 0.58 0.27 2.97
N ARG A 13 1.56 -0.62 3.12
CA ARG A 13 1.33 -1.94 3.72
C ARG A 13 0.87 -1.81 5.17
N ASP A 14 1.54 -0.97 5.93
CA ASP A 14 1.17 -0.74 7.32
C ASP A 14 -0.23 -0.17 7.44
N ALA A 15 -0.56 0.82 6.60
CA ALA A 15 -1.89 1.42 6.58
C ALA A 15 -2.97 0.37 6.23
N THR A 16 -2.67 -0.52 5.29
CA THR A 16 -3.58 -1.59 4.91
C THR A 16 -3.86 -2.52 6.09
N LEU A 17 -2.82 -2.90 6.82
CA LEU A 17 -2.96 -3.79 7.98
C LEU A 17 -3.72 -3.14 9.13
N ARG A 18 -3.57 -1.83 9.30
CA ARG A 18 -4.29 -1.08 10.33
C ARG A 18 -5.70 -0.67 9.93
N GLY A 19 -6.04 -0.82 8.65
CA GLY A 19 -7.31 -0.34 8.15
C GLY A 19 -7.39 1.18 8.03
N ASP A 20 -6.24 1.85 7.95
CA ASP A 20 -6.16 3.30 7.82
C ASP A 20 -6.26 3.69 6.35
N THR A 21 -7.49 3.79 5.85
CA THR A 21 -7.77 4.06 4.44
C THR A 21 -7.19 5.40 3.98
N LYS A 22 -7.26 6.40 4.83
CA LYS A 22 -6.79 7.75 4.49
C LYS A 22 -5.29 7.76 4.27
N ALA A 23 -4.53 7.15 5.17
CA ALA A 23 -3.08 7.04 5.04
C ALA A 23 -2.71 6.19 3.83
N LEU A 24 -3.47 5.11 3.57
CA LEU A 24 -3.25 4.24 2.43
C LEU A 24 -3.38 5.01 1.12
N PHE A 25 -4.48 5.74 0.93
CA PHE A 25 -4.70 6.48 -0.30
C PHE A 25 -3.68 7.60 -0.48
N HIS A 26 -3.25 8.23 0.59
CA HIS A 26 -2.20 9.24 0.51
C HIS A 26 -0.87 8.64 0.02
N ALA A 27 -0.49 7.49 0.56
CA ALA A 27 0.73 6.80 0.14
C ALA A 27 0.63 6.33 -1.31
N LEU A 28 -0.53 5.80 -1.72
CA LEU A 28 -0.74 5.35 -3.09
C LEU A 28 -0.69 6.51 -4.09
N ASP A 29 -1.24 7.66 -3.72
CA ASP A 29 -1.20 8.84 -4.59
C ASP A 29 0.23 9.27 -4.86
N LEU A 30 1.07 9.27 -3.84
CA LEU A 30 2.47 9.63 -3.98
C LEU A 30 3.24 8.55 -4.78
N LEU A 31 2.95 7.30 -4.51
CA LEU A 31 3.63 6.18 -5.19
C LEU A 31 3.31 6.16 -6.68
N GLU A 32 2.06 6.43 -7.05
CA GLU A 32 1.63 6.48 -8.45
C GLU A 32 2.46 7.45 -9.28
N ARG A 33 2.94 8.52 -8.64
CA ARG A 33 3.72 9.56 -9.32
C ARG A 33 5.17 9.18 -9.57
N VAL A 34 5.70 8.20 -8.81
CA VAL A 34 7.13 7.90 -8.83
C VAL A 34 7.47 6.51 -9.37
N VAL A 35 6.49 5.65 -9.61
CA VAL A 35 6.75 4.31 -10.16
C VAL A 35 5.97 4.11 -11.47
N PRO A 36 6.44 3.18 -12.34
CA PRO A 36 5.69 2.83 -13.55
C PRO A 36 4.32 2.26 -13.20
N ILE A 37 3.35 2.45 -14.10
CA ILE A 37 1.98 2.02 -13.85
C ILE A 37 1.88 0.52 -13.60
N ALA A 38 2.66 -0.29 -14.31
CA ALA A 38 2.65 -1.74 -14.12
C ALA A 38 3.10 -2.11 -12.70
N THR A 39 4.14 -1.46 -12.21
CA THR A 39 4.63 -1.68 -10.84
C THR A 39 3.58 -1.25 -9.82
N PHE A 40 2.92 -0.12 -10.07
CA PHE A 40 1.86 0.37 -9.19
C PHE A 40 0.70 -0.61 -9.12
N MET A 41 0.25 -1.14 -10.25
CA MET A 41 -0.84 -2.10 -10.30
C MET A 41 -0.49 -3.39 -9.59
N ASP A 42 0.73 -3.90 -9.77
CA ASP A 42 1.19 -5.09 -9.08
C ASP A 42 1.17 -4.89 -7.56
N PHE A 43 1.59 -3.71 -7.12
CA PHE A 43 1.59 -3.39 -5.71
C PHE A 43 0.17 -3.30 -5.16
N CYS A 44 -0.76 -2.73 -5.91
CA CYS A 44 -2.17 -2.67 -5.49
C CYS A 44 -2.74 -4.08 -5.30
N THR A 45 -2.39 -5.01 -6.19
CA THR A 45 -2.80 -6.42 -6.06
C THR A 45 -2.22 -7.03 -4.80
N GLU A 46 -0.96 -6.75 -4.50
CA GLU A 46 -0.32 -7.21 -3.27
C GLU A 46 -1.04 -6.70 -2.03
N LEU A 47 -1.44 -5.44 -2.02
CA LEU A 47 -2.16 -4.85 -0.89
C LEU A 47 -3.54 -5.49 -0.70
N GLU A 48 -4.21 -5.80 -1.80
CA GLU A 48 -5.51 -6.46 -1.73
C GLU A 48 -5.38 -7.85 -1.12
N GLU A 49 -4.38 -8.61 -1.51
CA GLU A 49 -4.11 -9.92 -0.92
C GLU A 49 -3.78 -9.80 0.57
N LEU A 50 -3.00 -8.79 0.92
CA LEU A 50 -2.63 -8.55 2.31
C LEU A 50 -3.87 -8.26 3.16
N ARG A 51 -4.79 -7.46 2.63
CA ARG A 51 -6.03 -7.15 3.32
C ARG A 51 -6.88 -8.40 3.54
N LEU A 52 -6.96 -9.25 2.52
CA LEU A 52 -7.72 -10.50 2.62
C LEU A 52 -7.11 -11.45 3.65
N GLN A 53 -5.78 -11.54 3.69
CA GLN A 53 -5.10 -12.37 4.68
C GLN A 53 -5.37 -11.87 6.10
N GLY A 54 -5.33 -10.56 6.29
CA GLY A 54 -5.64 -9.96 7.58
C GLY A 54 -7.07 -10.28 8.03
N ALA A 55 -8.02 -10.21 7.11
CA ALA A 55 -9.41 -10.54 7.41
C ALA A 55 -9.57 -12.00 7.84
N ARG A 56 -8.83 -12.91 7.20
CA ARG A 56 -8.87 -14.33 7.56
C ARG A 56 -8.31 -14.60 8.94
N GLN A 57 -7.28 -13.85 9.33
CA GLN A 57 -6.65 -14.04 10.62
C GLN A 57 -7.52 -13.57 11.79
N HIS A 58 -8.50 -12.74 11.50
CA HIS A 58 -9.41 -12.22 12.53
C HIS A 58 -10.62 -13.09 12.76
N GLN A 59 -10.73 -14.19 12.06
CA GLN A 59 -11.82 -15.15 12.30
C GLN A 59 -11.38 -16.20 13.34
#